data_2549ff893f1727b46169eaac9bfb8c43
#
_entry.id   2549ff893f1727b46169eaac9bfb8c43
#
_cell.length_a   1.000
_cell.length_b   1.000
_cell.length_c   1.000
_cell.angle_alpha   90.00
_cell.angle_beta   90.00
_cell.angle_gamma   90.00
#
_symmetry.space_group_name_H-M   'P 1'
#
loop_
_entity.id
_entity.type
_entity.pdbx_description
1 polymer ?
#
loop_
_entity_poly.entity_id
_entity_poly.type
_entity_poly.pdbx_seq_one_letter_code
_entity_poly.pdbx_strand_id
1 'polypeptide(L)'
;DTSTRYIIKAYNYPQCPVYDTVNVTVKTLLNARAFPDTNICIGDTVQLHALAENTSLNTSKITRVSSPTLSDIHSLDPNAYPKSNATYYAIVENGKCQMQKLPVTINVKPLPTVKAGVDHIIIKGQEVEVDASSPNTVNYVWSPDYKLSCTNCATPMASPEVDTFYNVTAVTEYGCKATDRLRIRVIEDCAGKMVYVPNTFTPNGDGQNDVLKVFGPGVASVKEVRIFNRWGQLVFETNNPSNIGWDGTYKGQELNPGVFVYYMDVECINGERTI
;
A
#
# COMPACT_ATOMS: atom_id res chain seq x y z
N ASP A 1 2.73 -58.36 -14.44
CA ASP A 1 1.50 -57.99 -13.70
C ASP A 1 0.34 -57.92 -14.69
N THR A 2 -0.17 -59.10 -15.07
CA THR A 2 -1.30 -59.24 -15.99
C THR A 2 -2.43 -60.01 -15.33
N SER A 3 -3.66 -59.63 -15.68
CA SER A 3 -4.85 -60.37 -15.26
C SER A 3 -4.78 -61.77 -15.81
N THR A 4 -4.96 -62.76 -15.01
CA THR A 4 -4.76 -64.14 -15.37
C THR A 4 -5.99 -64.96 -15.02
N ARG A 5 -6.38 -65.84 -15.94
CA ARG A 5 -7.43 -66.80 -15.71
C ARG A 5 -6.80 -68.13 -15.28
N TYR A 6 -7.17 -68.60 -14.09
CA TYR A 6 -6.77 -69.88 -13.56
C TYR A 6 -7.90 -70.89 -13.78
N ILE A 7 -7.54 -72.07 -14.22
CA ILE A 7 -8.46 -73.19 -14.38
C ILE A 7 -8.14 -74.18 -13.26
N ILE A 8 -9.08 -74.43 -12.43
CA ILE A 8 -9.00 -75.45 -11.36
C ILE A 8 -9.62 -76.71 -11.96
N LYS A 9 -8.82 -77.77 -11.97
CA LYS A 9 -9.28 -79.10 -12.40
C LYS A 9 -9.37 -80.00 -11.20
N ALA A 10 -10.56 -80.43 -10.87
CA ALA A 10 -10.81 -81.42 -9.82
C ALA A 10 -11.20 -82.75 -10.46
N TYR A 11 -10.73 -83.85 -9.89
CA TYR A 11 -11.04 -85.20 -10.33
C TYR A 11 -12.02 -85.87 -9.33
N ASN A 12 -13.13 -86.34 -9.84
CA ASN A 12 -13.97 -87.25 -9.12
C ASN A 12 -13.60 -88.72 -9.59
N TYR A 13 -13.49 -89.58 -8.65
CA TYR A 13 -13.04 -90.98 -8.93
C TYR A 13 -14.03 -91.67 -9.91
N PRO A 14 -13.56 -92.43 -10.93
CA PRO A 14 -12.16 -92.66 -11.30
C PRO A 14 -11.64 -91.87 -12.50
N GLN A 15 -12.36 -90.96 -13.16
CA GLN A 15 -11.78 -90.17 -14.34
C GLN A 15 -12.67 -89.08 -14.92
N CYS A 16 -13.66 -88.54 -14.26
CA CYS A 16 -14.42 -87.41 -14.73
C CYS A 16 -13.85 -86.10 -14.16
N PRO A 17 -13.11 -85.32 -14.95
CA PRO A 17 -12.62 -84.01 -14.47
C PRO A 17 -13.74 -82.99 -14.47
N VAL A 18 -13.85 -82.27 -13.37
CA VAL A 18 -14.66 -81.07 -13.26
C VAL A 18 -13.72 -79.89 -13.28
N TYR A 19 -14.09 -78.90 -14.07
CA TYR A 19 -13.31 -77.68 -14.25
C TYR A 19 -14.07 -76.50 -13.63
N ASP A 20 -13.33 -75.68 -12.92
CA ASP A 20 -13.81 -74.35 -12.51
C ASP A 20 -12.78 -73.31 -12.88
N THR A 21 -13.20 -72.06 -13.03
CA THR A 21 -12.31 -70.99 -13.46
C THR A 21 -12.36 -69.80 -12.54
N VAL A 22 -11.16 -69.38 -12.13
CA VAL A 22 -10.98 -68.18 -11.30
C VAL A 22 -10.24 -67.14 -12.15
N ASN A 23 -10.87 -65.98 -12.33
CA ASN A 23 -10.23 -64.83 -12.96
C ASN A 23 -9.59 -63.96 -11.89
N VAL A 24 -8.28 -63.90 -11.85
CA VAL A 24 -7.54 -62.97 -10.98
C VAL A 24 -7.23 -61.73 -11.78
N THR A 25 -7.85 -60.64 -11.44
CA THR A 25 -7.61 -59.34 -12.09
C THR A 25 -6.56 -58.57 -11.27
N VAL A 26 -5.43 -58.30 -11.88
CA VAL A 26 -4.37 -57.47 -11.33
C VAL A 26 -4.71 -56.01 -11.67
N LYS A 27 -4.89 -55.18 -10.65
CA LYS A 27 -5.06 -53.73 -10.82
C LYS A 27 -3.68 -53.06 -10.80
N THR A 28 -3.49 -52.10 -11.65
CA THR A 28 -2.30 -51.22 -11.63
C THR A 28 -2.26 -50.43 -10.31
N LEU A 29 -1.05 -50.17 -9.82
CA LEU A 29 -0.83 -49.37 -8.63
C LEU A 29 -1.39 -47.97 -8.84
N LEU A 30 -2.07 -47.46 -7.83
CA LEU A 30 -2.52 -46.05 -7.83
C LEU A 30 -1.28 -45.16 -7.78
N ASN A 31 -1.11 -44.33 -8.79
CA ASN A 31 -0.12 -43.26 -8.83
C ASN A 31 -0.89 -41.95 -8.77
N ALA A 32 -0.79 -41.24 -7.65
CA ALA A 32 -1.51 -39.99 -7.44
C ALA A 32 -0.57 -38.92 -6.90
N ARG A 33 -0.83 -37.67 -7.27
CA ARG A 33 -0.08 -36.48 -6.85
C ARG A 33 -1.04 -35.38 -6.42
N ALA A 34 -0.61 -34.59 -5.44
CA ALA A 34 -1.27 -33.36 -5.07
C ALA A 34 -0.24 -32.22 -5.05
N PHE A 35 -0.66 -31.05 -5.48
CA PHE A 35 0.21 -29.87 -5.61
C PHE A 35 -0.60 -28.55 -5.63
N PRO A 36 0.02 -27.38 -5.51
CA PRO A 36 1.45 -27.15 -5.26
C PRO A 36 1.76 -27.07 -3.76
N ASP A 37 2.96 -27.52 -3.37
CA ASP A 37 3.59 -26.99 -2.16
C ASP A 37 4.12 -25.59 -2.51
N THR A 38 3.70 -24.57 -1.79
CA THR A 38 4.03 -23.18 -2.16
C THR A 38 4.03 -22.22 -0.99
N ASN A 39 4.59 -21.02 -1.24
CA ASN A 39 4.47 -19.87 -0.36
C ASN A 39 3.40 -18.93 -0.91
N ILE A 40 2.57 -18.41 -0.05
CA ILE A 40 1.59 -17.36 -0.36
C ILE A 40 1.70 -16.24 0.67
N CYS A 41 1.26 -15.06 0.31
CA CYS A 41 1.15 -13.96 1.28
C CYS A 41 -0.13 -14.08 2.11
N ILE A 42 -0.10 -13.59 3.32
CA ILE A 42 -1.31 -13.55 4.15
C ILE A 42 -2.42 -12.79 3.41
N GLY A 43 -3.59 -13.44 3.31
CA GLY A 43 -4.73 -12.92 2.58
C GLY A 43 -4.85 -13.40 1.13
N ASP A 44 -3.81 -14.02 0.57
CA ASP A 44 -3.86 -14.61 -0.76
C ASP A 44 -4.63 -15.94 -0.76
N THR A 45 -4.98 -16.34 -1.97
CA THR A 45 -5.65 -17.61 -2.24
C THR A 45 -4.85 -18.42 -3.24
N VAL A 46 -4.77 -19.72 -3.03
CA VAL A 46 -4.11 -20.66 -3.94
C VAL A 46 -5.03 -21.80 -4.31
N GLN A 47 -5.05 -22.18 -5.57
CA GLN A 47 -5.81 -23.32 -6.06
C GLN A 47 -5.00 -24.61 -5.82
N LEU A 48 -5.63 -25.60 -5.19
CA LEU A 48 -5.02 -26.91 -4.94
C LEU A 48 -5.48 -27.89 -5.99
N HIS A 49 -4.55 -28.72 -6.48
CA HIS A 49 -4.83 -29.74 -7.47
C HIS A 49 -4.53 -31.14 -6.95
N ALA A 50 -5.25 -32.14 -7.42
CA ALA A 50 -4.88 -33.53 -7.24
C ALA A 50 -5.15 -34.33 -8.51
N LEU A 51 -4.20 -35.16 -8.90
CA LEU A 51 -4.28 -36.00 -10.09
C LEU A 51 -4.09 -37.45 -9.71
N ALA A 52 -4.80 -38.35 -10.39
CA ALA A 52 -4.59 -39.77 -10.35
C ALA A 52 -4.15 -40.23 -11.74
N GLU A 53 -2.95 -40.78 -11.83
CA GLU A 53 -2.38 -41.33 -13.06
C GLU A 53 -2.56 -42.84 -13.08
N ASN A 54 -2.54 -43.45 -14.28
CA ASN A 54 -2.62 -44.90 -14.52
C ASN A 54 -3.88 -45.58 -13.96
N THR A 55 -4.98 -44.83 -13.83
CA THR A 55 -6.27 -45.41 -13.48
C THR A 55 -7.26 -45.20 -14.62
N SER A 56 -8.17 -46.16 -14.78
CA SER A 56 -9.36 -45.90 -15.60
C SER A 56 -10.12 -44.76 -14.92
N LEU A 57 -10.24 -43.61 -15.56
CA LEU A 57 -10.83 -42.34 -15.02
C LEU A 57 -12.19 -42.53 -14.35
N ASN A 58 -12.88 -43.63 -14.61
CA ASN A 58 -14.21 -43.93 -14.08
C ASN A 58 -14.21 -44.60 -12.69
N THR A 59 -13.04 -44.90 -12.10
CA THR A 59 -12.97 -45.67 -10.83
C THR A 59 -12.26 -44.93 -9.70
N SER A 60 -11.55 -43.84 -10.00
CA SER A 60 -10.84 -43.07 -8.98
C SER A 60 -11.72 -41.95 -8.46
N LYS A 61 -11.85 -41.89 -7.13
CA LYS A 61 -12.54 -40.82 -6.41
C LYS A 61 -11.52 -39.99 -5.69
N ILE A 62 -11.59 -38.69 -5.88
CA ILE A 62 -10.76 -37.69 -5.17
C ILE A 62 -11.64 -36.95 -4.18
N THR A 63 -11.24 -36.91 -2.93
CA THR A 63 -11.90 -36.13 -1.88
C THR A 63 -10.86 -35.33 -1.11
N ARG A 64 -11.31 -34.29 -0.41
CA ARG A 64 -10.44 -33.45 0.43
C ARG A 64 -10.80 -33.63 1.90
N VAL A 65 -9.80 -33.60 2.77
CA VAL A 65 -10.05 -33.50 4.20
C VAL A 65 -10.63 -32.12 4.49
N SER A 66 -11.73 -32.09 5.25
CA SER A 66 -12.42 -30.84 5.59
C SER A 66 -11.48 -29.85 6.29
N SER A 67 -11.51 -28.60 5.84
CA SER A 67 -10.81 -27.48 6.45
C SER A 67 -11.66 -26.22 6.29
N PRO A 68 -11.75 -25.36 7.32
CA PRO A 68 -12.53 -24.12 7.25
C PRO A 68 -11.93 -23.10 6.26
N THR A 69 -10.73 -23.34 5.78
CA THR A 69 -10.00 -22.48 4.82
C THR A 69 -9.94 -23.06 3.41
N LEU A 70 -10.82 -24.02 3.09
CA LEU A 70 -11.07 -24.51 1.73
C LEU A 70 -12.42 -24.02 1.22
N SER A 71 -12.46 -23.64 -0.07
CA SER A 71 -13.71 -23.16 -0.70
C SER A 71 -14.76 -24.26 -0.83
N ASP A 72 -14.33 -25.48 -1.20
CA ASP A 72 -15.19 -26.63 -1.37
C ASP A 72 -14.39 -27.94 -1.17
N ILE A 73 -14.85 -28.79 -0.25
CA ILE A 73 -14.20 -30.08 0.02
C ILE A 73 -14.51 -31.15 -1.03
N HIS A 74 -15.54 -30.92 -1.85
CA HIS A 74 -15.94 -31.84 -2.93
C HIS A 74 -15.33 -31.45 -4.29
N SER A 75 -14.73 -30.28 -4.39
CA SER A 75 -14.05 -29.85 -5.60
C SER A 75 -12.75 -30.61 -5.81
N LEU A 76 -12.44 -30.97 -7.06
CA LEU A 76 -11.14 -31.50 -7.42
C LEU A 76 -10.03 -30.46 -7.24
N ASP A 77 -10.37 -29.20 -7.53
CA ASP A 77 -9.46 -28.05 -7.52
C ASP A 77 -9.99 -26.92 -6.64
N PRO A 78 -10.08 -27.14 -5.29
CA PRO A 78 -10.56 -26.12 -4.39
C PRO A 78 -9.56 -24.99 -4.21
N ASN A 79 -10.05 -23.80 -3.89
CA ASN A 79 -9.23 -22.71 -3.44
C ASN A 79 -8.97 -22.83 -1.93
N ALA A 80 -7.70 -22.64 -1.53
CA ALA A 80 -7.28 -22.56 -0.14
C ALA A 80 -6.88 -21.12 0.21
N TYR A 81 -7.33 -20.63 1.38
CA TYR A 81 -7.05 -19.28 1.90
C TYR A 81 -6.61 -19.32 3.38
N PRO A 82 -5.51 -20.03 3.68
CA PRO A 82 -5.03 -20.16 5.05
C PRO A 82 -4.52 -18.82 5.60
N LYS A 83 -4.74 -18.59 6.90
CA LYS A 83 -4.23 -17.40 7.62
C LYS A 83 -2.85 -17.66 8.27
N SER A 84 -2.43 -18.91 8.34
CA SER A 84 -1.12 -19.37 8.84
C SER A 84 -0.71 -20.62 8.08
N ASN A 85 0.53 -21.06 8.26
CA ASN A 85 1.01 -22.28 7.63
C ASN A 85 0.02 -23.44 7.84
N ALA A 86 -0.33 -24.11 6.76
CA ALA A 86 -1.34 -25.16 6.78
C ALA A 86 -0.97 -26.30 5.83
N THR A 87 -1.34 -27.53 6.22
CA THR A 87 -1.23 -28.71 5.35
C THR A 87 -2.63 -29.21 5.03
N TYR A 88 -2.93 -29.26 3.77
CA TYR A 88 -4.17 -29.81 3.22
C TYR A 88 -3.93 -31.22 2.71
N TYR A 89 -4.97 -32.05 2.70
CA TYR A 89 -4.85 -33.42 2.27
C TYR A 89 -5.87 -33.74 1.19
N ALA A 90 -5.39 -34.32 0.09
CA ALA A 90 -6.23 -35.01 -0.89
C ALA A 90 -6.24 -36.49 -0.59
N ILE A 91 -7.42 -37.11 -0.60
CA ILE A 91 -7.61 -38.54 -0.52
C ILE A 91 -7.99 -39.03 -1.90
N VAL A 92 -7.17 -39.90 -2.46
CA VAL A 92 -7.42 -40.49 -3.77
C VAL A 92 -7.66 -41.98 -3.56
N GLU A 93 -8.81 -42.46 -4.01
CA GLU A 93 -9.26 -43.85 -3.86
C GLU A 93 -9.44 -44.47 -5.24
N ASN A 94 -8.93 -45.68 -5.42
CA ASN A 94 -9.17 -46.49 -6.61
C ASN A 94 -9.93 -47.77 -6.23
N GLY A 95 -11.27 -47.66 -6.16
CA GLY A 95 -12.12 -48.73 -5.69
C GLY A 95 -11.88 -49.03 -4.19
N LYS A 96 -12.16 -50.31 -3.79
CA LYS A 96 -12.03 -50.69 -2.38
C LYS A 96 -10.62 -51.08 -1.93
N CYS A 97 -9.63 -51.11 -2.84
CA CYS A 97 -8.35 -51.77 -2.61
C CYS A 97 -7.18 -50.78 -2.41
N GLN A 98 -7.27 -49.56 -2.81
CA GLN A 98 -6.18 -48.60 -2.77
C GLN A 98 -6.67 -47.20 -2.37
N MET A 99 -6.01 -46.62 -1.38
CA MET A 99 -6.24 -45.26 -0.92
C MET A 99 -4.89 -44.59 -0.66
N GLN A 100 -4.72 -43.36 -1.17
CA GLN A 100 -3.56 -42.53 -0.88
C GLN A 100 -4.02 -41.23 -0.23
N LYS A 101 -3.36 -40.82 0.84
CA LYS A 101 -3.54 -39.53 1.48
C LYS A 101 -2.32 -38.66 1.13
N LEU A 102 -2.54 -37.65 0.35
CA LEU A 102 -1.50 -36.80 -0.23
C LEU A 102 -1.52 -35.42 0.46
N PRO A 103 -0.42 -35.02 1.12
CA PRO A 103 -0.32 -33.69 1.70
C PRO A 103 -0.02 -32.64 0.64
N VAL A 104 -0.48 -31.42 0.89
CA VAL A 104 -0.06 -30.19 0.21
C VAL A 104 0.19 -29.15 1.29
N THR A 105 1.39 -28.64 1.35
CA THR A 105 1.82 -27.67 2.38
C THR A 105 1.84 -26.25 1.81
N ILE A 106 1.10 -25.38 2.45
CA ILE A 106 1.06 -23.97 2.13
C ILE A 106 1.73 -23.18 3.25
N ASN A 107 2.80 -22.47 2.93
CA ASN A 107 3.51 -21.61 3.86
C ASN A 107 3.00 -20.17 3.68
N VAL A 108 2.38 -19.64 4.71
CA VAL A 108 1.85 -18.26 4.69
C VAL A 108 2.93 -17.30 5.17
N LYS A 109 3.25 -16.34 4.34
CA LYS A 109 4.26 -15.29 4.58
C LYS A 109 3.59 -14.00 5.02
N PRO A 110 4.14 -13.29 6.00
CA PRO A 110 3.60 -11.99 6.42
C PRO A 110 3.82 -10.94 5.32
N LEU A 111 2.95 -9.92 5.30
CA LEU A 111 3.19 -8.72 4.52
C LEU A 111 4.31 -7.90 5.19
N PRO A 112 5.09 -7.12 4.42
CA PRO A 112 6.01 -6.17 5.00
C PRO A 112 5.25 -5.05 5.72
N THR A 113 5.83 -4.49 6.77
CA THR A 113 5.33 -3.30 7.43
C THR A 113 6.07 -2.10 6.84
N VAL A 114 5.46 -1.39 5.90
CA VAL A 114 6.03 -0.19 5.31
C VAL A 114 5.33 1.04 5.87
N LYS A 115 6.10 2.11 6.10
CA LYS A 115 5.61 3.44 6.44
C LYS A 115 6.38 4.43 5.58
N ALA A 116 5.68 5.24 4.82
CA ALA A 116 6.28 6.27 3.97
C ALA A 116 6.85 7.48 4.76
N GLY A 117 6.72 7.46 6.07
CA GLY A 117 7.07 8.58 6.93
C GLY A 117 5.92 9.56 7.15
N VAL A 118 6.26 10.76 7.58
CA VAL A 118 5.30 11.85 7.81
C VAL A 118 5.20 12.75 6.58
N ASP A 119 4.09 13.48 6.46
CA ASP A 119 3.97 14.53 5.45
C ASP A 119 4.99 15.64 5.70
N HIS A 120 5.57 16.18 4.63
CA HIS A 120 6.55 17.24 4.67
C HIS A 120 6.03 18.53 4.04
N ILE A 121 6.57 19.65 4.49
CA ILE A 121 6.42 20.95 3.84
C ILE A 121 7.81 21.43 3.48
N ILE A 122 8.04 21.71 2.22
CA ILE A 122 9.32 22.23 1.71
C ILE A 122 9.10 23.54 0.98
N ILE A 123 10.13 24.37 0.96
CA ILE A 123 10.17 25.54 0.06
C ILE A 123 10.58 25.04 -1.32
N LYS A 124 9.99 25.60 -2.36
CA LYS A 124 10.34 25.27 -3.75
C LYS A 124 11.85 25.36 -3.99
N GLY A 125 12.42 24.26 -4.50
CA GLY A 125 13.86 24.11 -4.70
C GLY A 125 14.62 23.49 -3.54
N GLN A 126 13.99 23.28 -2.38
CA GLN A 126 14.57 22.48 -1.31
C GLN A 126 14.32 20.99 -1.54
N GLU A 127 15.14 20.19 -0.90
CA GLU A 127 15.02 18.73 -0.88
C GLU A 127 14.79 18.21 0.54
N VAL A 128 14.15 17.08 0.66
CA VAL A 128 13.89 16.39 1.93
C VAL A 128 14.12 14.91 1.75
N GLU A 129 14.77 14.29 2.74
CA GLU A 129 14.88 12.84 2.80
C GLU A 129 13.55 12.26 3.28
N VAL A 130 13.05 11.25 2.55
CA VAL A 130 11.89 10.46 2.96
C VAL A 130 12.36 9.06 3.31
N ASP A 131 11.85 8.48 4.40
CA ASP A 131 12.29 7.20 4.93
C ASP A 131 11.14 6.20 4.96
N ALA A 132 11.28 5.15 4.15
CA ALA A 132 10.36 4.01 4.09
C ALA A 132 11.00 2.72 4.61
N SER A 133 12.03 2.80 5.42
CA SER A 133 12.73 1.63 5.96
C SER A 133 11.75 0.65 6.60
N SER A 134 11.85 -0.60 6.22
CA SER A 134 10.96 -1.67 6.65
C SER A 134 11.75 -2.94 6.86
N PRO A 135 11.55 -3.66 7.97
CA PRO A 135 12.19 -4.94 8.19
C PRO A 135 11.75 -5.96 7.14
N ASN A 136 12.65 -6.86 6.77
CA ASN A 136 12.43 -7.95 5.80
C ASN A 136 12.03 -7.49 4.38
N THR A 137 12.27 -6.23 4.03
CA THR A 137 12.07 -5.72 2.68
C THR A 137 13.34 -5.91 1.86
N VAL A 138 13.20 -6.48 0.67
CA VAL A 138 14.31 -6.64 -0.27
C VAL A 138 14.27 -5.64 -1.41
N ASN A 139 13.09 -5.11 -1.72
CA ASN A 139 12.92 -4.11 -2.76
C ASN A 139 11.90 -3.05 -2.34
N TYR A 140 12.17 -1.81 -2.75
CA TYR A 140 11.26 -0.68 -2.68
C TYR A 140 10.90 -0.23 -4.09
N VAL A 141 9.69 0.25 -4.26
CA VAL A 141 9.25 0.90 -5.51
C VAL A 141 8.49 2.16 -5.14
N TRP A 142 9.07 3.31 -5.48
CA TRP A 142 8.44 4.61 -5.29
C TRP A 142 7.73 5.08 -6.58
N SER A 143 6.61 5.73 -6.43
CA SER A 143 5.83 6.30 -7.52
C SER A 143 5.07 7.56 -7.06
N PRO A 144 5.05 8.63 -7.85
CA PRO A 144 5.79 8.81 -9.10
C PRO A 144 7.31 8.89 -8.89
N ASP A 145 8.07 8.74 -9.96
CA ASP A 145 9.54 8.91 -9.97
C ASP A 145 9.96 10.39 -9.99
N TYR A 146 8.98 11.29 -10.08
CA TYR A 146 9.17 12.73 -10.22
C TYR A 146 10.03 13.30 -9.10
N LYS A 147 11.20 13.87 -9.46
CA LYS A 147 12.11 14.55 -8.52
C LYS A 147 12.52 13.69 -7.31
N LEU A 148 12.68 12.39 -7.50
CA LEU A 148 13.29 11.50 -6.52
C LEU A 148 14.72 11.16 -6.94
N SER A 149 15.62 11.05 -5.98
CA SER A 149 17.01 10.63 -6.22
C SER A 149 17.11 9.17 -6.64
N CYS A 150 16.19 8.33 -6.18
CA CYS A 150 16.06 6.92 -6.55
C CYS A 150 14.63 6.45 -6.32
N THR A 151 14.19 5.46 -7.11
CA THR A 151 12.86 4.85 -6.98
C THR A 151 12.88 3.48 -6.32
N ASN A 152 14.05 2.91 -6.10
CA ASN A 152 14.25 1.56 -5.57
C ASN A 152 15.03 1.50 -4.27
N CYS A 153 15.22 2.61 -3.60
CA CYS A 153 15.90 2.72 -2.30
C CYS A 153 14.92 2.96 -1.15
N ALA A 154 15.37 2.71 0.08
CA ALA A 154 14.56 2.93 1.28
C ALA A 154 14.38 4.43 1.59
N THR A 155 15.41 5.23 1.34
CA THR A 155 15.49 6.64 1.75
C THR A 155 15.89 7.54 0.57
N PRO A 156 14.96 7.82 -0.37
CA PRO A 156 15.25 8.78 -1.44
C PRO A 156 15.23 10.23 -0.94
N MET A 157 16.02 11.08 -1.58
CA MET A 157 15.85 12.53 -1.52
C MET A 157 14.77 12.93 -2.48
N ALA A 158 13.81 13.74 -2.03
CA ALA A 158 12.70 14.25 -2.83
C ALA A 158 12.75 15.79 -2.90
N SER A 159 12.65 16.34 -4.10
CA SER A 159 12.68 17.79 -4.36
C SER A 159 11.58 18.24 -5.34
N PRO A 160 10.31 17.91 -5.09
CA PRO A 160 9.22 18.26 -5.99
C PRO A 160 9.06 19.78 -6.08
N GLU A 161 8.60 20.26 -7.25
CA GLU A 161 8.34 21.68 -7.48
C GLU A 161 6.87 22.07 -7.30
N VAL A 162 6.01 21.07 -7.10
CA VAL A 162 4.57 21.20 -6.83
C VAL A 162 4.15 20.18 -5.78
N ASP A 163 3.03 20.43 -5.12
CA ASP A 163 2.43 19.49 -4.18
C ASP A 163 2.36 18.08 -4.78
N THR A 164 3.03 17.14 -4.17
CA THR A 164 3.17 15.78 -4.72
C THR A 164 2.88 14.72 -3.64
N PHE A 165 2.14 13.70 -4.05
CA PHE A 165 1.99 12.48 -3.26
C PHE A 165 2.95 11.42 -3.79
N TYR A 166 3.74 10.83 -2.91
CA TYR A 166 4.59 9.69 -3.20
C TYR A 166 4.04 8.44 -2.54
N ASN A 167 3.93 7.37 -3.31
CA ASN A 167 3.57 6.06 -2.79
C ASN A 167 4.83 5.20 -2.78
N VAL A 168 5.04 4.45 -1.72
CA VAL A 168 6.09 3.45 -1.64
C VAL A 168 5.47 2.06 -1.51
N THR A 169 5.94 1.13 -2.32
CA THR A 169 5.63 -0.29 -2.20
C THR A 169 6.87 -1.03 -1.72
N ALA A 170 6.77 -1.67 -0.57
CA ALA A 170 7.78 -2.59 -0.07
C ALA A 170 7.47 -4.01 -0.53
N VAL A 171 8.49 -4.76 -0.94
CA VAL A 171 8.37 -6.13 -1.44
C VAL A 171 9.33 -7.03 -0.67
N THR A 172 8.81 -8.15 -0.12
CA THR A 172 9.61 -9.15 0.56
C THR A 172 10.27 -10.13 -0.42
N GLU A 173 11.19 -10.97 0.06
CA GLU A 173 11.82 -12.05 -0.74
C GLU A 173 10.80 -13.03 -1.36
N TYR A 174 9.62 -13.19 -0.74
CA TYR A 174 8.54 -14.04 -1.23
C TYR A 174 7.57 -13.32 -2.17
N GLY A 175 7.84 -12.05 -2.49
CA GLY A 175 6.99 -11.23 -3.36
C GLY A 175 5.78 -10.61 -2.66
N CYS A 176 5.66 -10.72 -1.33
CA CYS A 176 4.59 -10.08 -0.58
C CYS A 176 4.78 -8.57 -0.55
N LYS A 177 3.69 -7.82 -0.74
CA LYS A 177 3.72 -6.37 -0.94
C LYS A 177 2.87 -5.66 0.09
N ALA A 178 3.34 -4.50 0.53
CA ALA A 178 2.54 -3.50 1.22
C ALA A 178 2.86 -2.12 0.65
N THR A 179 1.92 -1.20 0.72
CA THR A 179 2.05 0.14 0.18
C THR A 179 1.63 1.16 1.22
N ASP A 180 2.36 2.26 1.29
CA ASP A 180 2.01 3.44 2.07
C ASP A 180 2.32 4.70 1.25
N ARG A 181 1.85 5.86 1.70
CA ARG A 181 2.04 7.12 0.99
C ARG A 181 2.33 8.27 1.94
N LEU A 182 3.06 9.27 1.44
CA LEU A 182 3.24 10.57 2.07
C LEU A 182 2.91 11.69 1.09
N ARG A 183 2.68 12.88 1.63
CA ARG A 183 2.52 14.11 0.86
C ARG A 183 3.71 15.02 1.12
N ILE A 184 4.29 15.57 0.07
CA ILE A 184 5.17 16.73 0.16
C ILE A 184 4.42 17.93 -0.39
N ARG A 185 4.16 18.88 0.50
CA ARG A 185 3.58 20.18 0.17
C ARG A 185 4.69 21.16 -0.17
N VAL A 186 4.58 21.80 -1.31
CA VAL A 186 5.54 22.79 -1.78
C VAL A 186 4.97 24.18 -1.59
N ILE A 187 5.70 25.03 -0.88
CA ILE A 187 5.35 26.43 -0.71
C ILE A 187 6.37 27.30 -1.41
N GLU A 188 5.95 28.39 -1.96
CA GLU A 188 6.87 29.39 -2.49
C GLU A 188 7.46 30.21 -1.35
N ASP A 189 8.73 30.60 -1.54
CA ASP A 189 9.39 31.51 -0.61
C ASP A 189 8.83 32.91 -0.76
N CYS A 190 8.85 33.68 0.32
CA CYS A 190 8.41 35.03 0.31
C CYS A 190 9.45 36.02 -0.22
N ALA A 191 10.68 35.55 -0.51
CA ALA A 191 11.75 36.41 -1.00
C ALA A 191 11.41 37.02 -2.36
N GLY A 192 11.04 38.24 -2.35
CA GLY A 192 11.14 39.15 -3.49
C GLY A 192 9.94 39.40 -4.38
N LYS A 193 8.78 38.69 -4.26
CA LYS A 193 7.68 38.97 -5.24
C LYS A 193 6.24 38.72 -4.78
N MET A 194 6.00 38.01 -3.70
CA MET A 194 4.64 37.58 -3.34
C MET A 194 4.13 38.15 -2.01
N VAL A 195 4.91 39.03 -1.36
CA VAL A 195 4.48 39.73 -0.16
C VAL A 195 3.85 41.06 -0.57
N TYR A 196 2.65 41.31 -0.15
CA TYR A 196 1.93 42.50 -0.49
C TYR A 196 1.00 42.93 0.64
N VAL A 197 0.67 44.22 0.60
CA VAL A 197 -0.42 44.81 1.37
C VAL A 197 -1.52 45.14 0.36
N PRO A 198 -2.78 44.78 0.62
CA PRO A 198 -3.89 45.12 -0.30
C PRO A 198 -3.97 46.61 -0.59
N ASN A 199 -4.36 46.97 -1.82
CA ASN A 199 -4.52 48.38 -2.22
C ASN A 199 -5.73 49.06 -1.57
N THR A 200 -6.67 48.27 -1.06
CA THR A 200 -7.90 48.75 -0.42
C THR A 200 -8.34 47.82 0.69
N PHE A 201 -9.01 48.35 1.69
CA PHE A 201 -9.72 47.62 2.73
C PHE A 201 -10.96 48.42 3.14
N THR A 202 -11.89 47.77 3.81
CA THR A 202 -13.21 48.30 4.19
C THR A 202 -13.49 48.03 5.66
N PRO A 203 -13.04 48.91 6.57
CA PRO A 203 -13.22 48.73 8.00
C PRO A 203 -14.67 49.07 8.45
N ASN A 204 -15.62 48.18 8.08
CA ASN A 204 -17.05 48.34 8.35
C ASN A 204 -17.56 47.37 9.44
N GLY A 205 -16.70 46.50 9.95
CA GLY A 205 -17.01 45.53 11.01
C GLY A 205 -17.80 44.31 10.55
N ASP A 206 -17.82 44.02 9.24
CA ASP A 206 -18.54 42.85 8.69
C ASP A 206 -17.71 41.54 8.72
N GLY A 207 -16.46 41.61 9.18
CA GLY A 207 -15.52 40.49 9.28
C GLY A 207 -14.76 40.23 7.99
N GLN A 208 -14.94 41.04 6.93
CA GLN A 208 -14.25 40.92 5.66
C GLN A 208 -13.47 42.17 5.32
N ASN A 209 -12.16 42.06 5.12
CA ASN A 209 -11.28 43.19 4.80
C ASN A 209 -11.33 44.36 5.77
N ASP A 210 -11.69 44.11 7.03
CA ASP A 210 -11.79 45.16 8.06
C ASP A 210 -10.42 45.70 8.46
N VAL A 211 -9.35 45.01 8.18
CA VAL A 211 -7.99 45.41 8.54
C VAL A 211 -7.03 45.29 7.36
N LEU A 212 -6.17 46.28 7.22
CA LEU A 212 -5.06 46.27 6.27
C LEU A 212 -3.86 45.55 6.89
N LYS A 213 -3.49 44.41 6.33
CA LYS A 213 -2.36 43.60 6.83
C LYS A 213 -1.52 43.02 5.69
N VAL A 214 -0.35 42.52 6.03
CA VAL A 214 0.57 41.90 5.08
C VAL A 214 0.07 40.50 4.70
N PHE A 215 0.09 40.17 3.42
CA PHE A 215 -0.20 38.86 2.87
C PHE A 215 0.98 38.36 2.03
N GLY A 216 1.14 37.05 1.98
CA GLY A 216 2.11 36.40 1.11
C GLY A 216 2.35 34.94 1.52
N PRO A 217 2.57 34.03 0.55
CA PRO A 217 3.03 32.69 0.87
C PRO A 217 4.44 32.76 1.48
N GLY A 218 4.73 31.86 2.40
CA GLY A 218 6.06 31.78 3.00
C GLY A 218 6.44 32.88 3.99
N VAL A 219 5.53 33.77 4.38
CA VAL A 219 5.74 34.73 5.47
C VAL A 219 5.70 34.00 6.81
N ALA A 220 6.85 33.96 7.51
CA ALA A 220 6.95 33.35 8.84
C ALA A 220 6.52 34.33 9.92
N SER A 221 6.97 35.59 9.83
CA SER A 221 6.60 36.61 10.79
C SER A 221 6.67 38.02 10.17
N VAL A 222 5.82 38.92 10.68
CA VAL A 222 5.90 40.36 10.38
C VAL A 222 6.75 40.99 11.45
N LYS A 223 7.89 41.56 11.10
CA LYS A 223 8.80 42.23 12.03
C LYS A 223 8.34 43.66 12.30
N GLU A 224 7.91 44.33 11.26
CA GLU A 224 7.46 45.72 11.37
C GLU A 224 6.52 46.07 10.22
N VAL A 225 5.47 46.83 10.51
CA VAL A 225 4.64 47.56 9.54
C VAL A 225 4.46 48.95 10.04
N ARG A 226 4.74 49.95 9.17
CA ARG A 226 4.45 51.34 9.41
C ARG A 226 3.58 51.85 8.28
N ILE A 227 2.56 52.66 8.62
CA ILE A 227 1.68 53.31 7.66
C ILE A 227 1.72 54.82 7.89
N PHE A 228 1.88 55.55 6.80
CA PHE A 228 1.97 57.00 6.82
C PHE A 228 0.87 57.60 5.93
N ASN A 229 0.30 58.70 6.35
CA ASN A 229 -0.60 59.49 5.54
C ASN A 229 0.18 60.26 4.44
N ARG A 230 -0.53 60.93 3.54
CA ARG A 230 0.08 61.75 2.44
C ARG A 230 1.02 62.88 2.90
N TRP A 231 0.96 63.25 4.16
CA TRP A 231 1.79 64.29 4.78
C TRP A 231 3.03 63.72 5.46
N GLY A 232 3.27 62.41 5.36
CA GLY A 232 4.38 61.71 6.00
C GLY A 232 4.17 61.48 7.51
N GLN A 233 2.96 61.72 8.03
CA GLN A 233 2.66 61.47 9.43
C GLN A 233 2.42 59.95 9.63
N LEU A 234 3.10 59.33 10.62
CA LEU A 234 2.87 57.96 11.03
C LEU A 234 1.47 57.85 11.66
N VAL A 235 0.63 57.01 11.05
CA VAL A 235 -0.75 56.77 11.51
C VAL A 235 -0.94 55.39 12.14
N PHE A 236 -0.08 54.44 11.76
CA PHE A 236 -0.08 53.08 12.34
C PHE A 236 1.34 52.52 12.37
N GLU A 237 1.64 51.79 13.43
CA GLU A 237 2.88 51.02 13.57
C GLU A 237 2.59 49.78 14.37
N THR A 238 3.16 48.66 13.93
CA THR A 238 3.17 47.41 14.66
C THR A 238 4.45 46.63 14.40
N ASN A 239 4.97 46.01 15.45
CA ASN A 239 6.03 45.02 15.42
C ASN A 239 5.52 43.66 15.90
N ASN A 240 4.22 43.43 15.83
CA ASN A 240 3.61 42.19 16.29
C ASN A 240 3.76 41.07 15.24
N PRO A 241 4.47 39.97 15.57
CA PRO A 241 4.65 38.87 14.66
C PRO A 241 3.34 38.18 14.20
N SER A 242 2.24 38.41 14.95
CA SER A 242 0.92 37.87 14.59
C SER A 242 0.23 38.64 13.46
N ASN A 243 0.91 39.63 12.82
CA ASN A 243 0.40 40.42 11.71
C ASN A 243 -0.98 41.03 11.99
N ILE A 244 -1.08 41.75 13.11
CA ILE A 244 -2.26 42.53 13.45
C ILE A 244 -2.34 43.67 12.45
N GLY A 245 -3.43 43.70 11.67
CA GLY A 245 -3.62 44.74 10.65
C GLY A 245 -4.08 46.08 11.24
N TRP A 246 -3.95 47.11 10.37
CA TRP A 246 -4.48 48.45 10.68
C TRP A 246 -5.98 48.51 10.32
N ASP A 247 -6.78 49.02 11.26
CA ASP A 247 -8.23 49.18 11.18
C ASP A 247 -8.69 50.52 10.56
N GLY A 248 -7.80 51.31 10.01
CA GLY A 248 -8.14 52.61 9.41
C GLY A 248 -8.25 53.75 10.42
N THR A 249 -7.99 53.52 11.70
CA THR A 249 -8.07 54.54 12.76
C THR A 249 -6.71 55.15 13.08
N TYR A 250 -6.72 56.39 13.54
CA TYR A 250 -5.57 57.05 14.18
C TYR A 250 -6.01 57.70 15.47
N LYS A 251 -5.39 57.34 16.59
CA LYS A 251 -5.76 57.80 17.92
C LYS A 251 -7.24 57.59 18.28
N GLY A 252 -7.81 56.46 17.78
CA GLY A 252 -9.21 56.10 18.00
C GLY A 252 -10.23 56.83 17.17
N GLN A 253 -9.81 57.58 16.14
CA GLN A 253 -10.68 58.25 15.19
C GLN A 253 -10.48 57.67 13.80
N GLU A 254 -11.56 57.42 13.06
CA GLU A 254 -11.51 56.98 11.67
C GLU A 254 -10.87 58.05 10.79
N LEU A 255 -9.99 57.62 9.90
CA LEU A 255 -9.40 58.51 8.91
C LEU A 255 -10.25 58.50 7.63
N ASN A 256 -10.34 59.67 7.02
CA ASN A 256 -10.98 59.81 5.70
C ASN A 256 -10.24 58.96 4.65
N PRO A 257 -10.95 58.38 3.68
CA PRO A 257 -10.33 57.71 2.53
C PRO A 257 -9.25 58.60 1.90
N GLY A 258 -8.11 58.00 1.63
CA GLY A 258 -6.96 58.73 1.10
C GLY A 258 -5.84 57.80 0.67
N VAL A 259 -4.74 58.42 0.20
CA VAL A 259 -3.52 57.67 -0.15
C VAL A 259 -2.67 57.54 1.11
N PHE A 260 -2.26 56.35 1.40
CA PHE A 260 -1.35 56.00 2.46
C PHE A 260 -0.13 55.30 1.85
N VAL A 261 1.03 55.54 2.46
CA VAL A 261 2.29 54.88 2.13
C VAL A 261 2.63 53.93 3.26
N TYR A 262 3.05 52.76 2.93
CA TYR A 262 3.46 51.78 3.95
C TYR A 262 4.91 51.36 3.77
N TYR A 263 5.48 50.98 4.91
CA TYR A 263 6.74 50.27 5.02
C TYR A 263 6.43 48.94 5.70
N MET A 264 7.02 47.84 5.23
CA MET A 264 6.92 46.52 5.87
C MET A 264 8.28 45.85 5.91
N ASP A 265 8.53 45.12 6.98
CA ASP A 265 9.66 44.26 7.16
C ASP A 265 9.15 42.90 7.61
N VAL A 266 9.35 41.91 6.78
CA VAL A 266 8.86 40.55 7.03
C VAL A 266 10.01 39.54 6.96
N GLU A 267 9.89 38.51 7.78
CA GLU A 267 10.80 37.36 7.75
C GLU A 267 10.10 36.19 7.04
N CYS A 268 10.77 35.64 6.07
CA CYS A 268 10.36 34.48 5.32
C CYS A 268 10.68 33.18 6.08
N ILE A 269 10.02 32.06 5.73
CA ILE A 269 10.28 30.78 6.38
C ILE A 269 11.69 30.23 6.12
N ASN A 270 12.39 30.70 5.09
CA ASN A 270 13.81 30.40 4.87
C ASN A 270 14.75 31.26 5.74
N GLY A 271 14.23 32.19 6.56
CA GLY A 271 15.01 33.11 7.40
C GLY A 271 15.44 34.40 6.70
N GLU A 272 15.17 34.56 5.40
CA GLU A 272 15.45 35.81 4.67
C GLU A 272 14.43 36.90 5.06
N ARG A 273 14.85 38.16 4.91
CA ARG A 273 13.98 39.33 5.19
C ARG A 273 13.69 40.09 3.91
N THR A 274 12.44 40.49 3.78
CA THR A 274 11.94 41.32 2.68
C THR A 274 11.40 42.62 3.24
N ILE A 275 11.80 43.74 2.64
CA ILE A 275 11.43 45.10 3.01
C ILE A 275 10.59 45.73 1.89
#